data_e8900f84aab6855e27680e736233280f
#
_entry.id   e8900f84aab6855e27680e736233280f
#
_cell.length_a   1.000
_cell.length_b   1.000
_cell.length_c   1.000
_cell.angle_alpha   90.00
_cell.angle_beta   90.00
_cell.angle_gamma   90.00
#
_symmetry.space_group_name_H-M   'P 1'
#
loop_
_entity.id
_entity.type
_entity.pdbx_description
1 polymer ?
#
loop_
_entity_poly.entity_id
_entity_poly.type
_entity_poly.pdbx_seq_one_letter_code
_entity_poly.pdbx_strand_id
1 'polypeptide(L)'
;FLVYGDGNQRQMLEQQIKDEGLTNVKMKGYINKKYIPYILSKANVNILNYSQTQYNWARGNSSNKLFEYMASGKPVISTVKMGYSIIDKYNCGLELEKSTPEDLATAILKIKNMSVEEYNTIGQNARNGAEDFDFNILTKKLIDVIESVG
;
A
#
# COMPACT_ATOMS: atom_id res chain seq x y z
N PHE A 1 -8.53 3.44 11.97
CA PHE A 1 -8.47 2.83 10.63
C PHE A 1 -9.64 3.30 9.79
N LEU A 2 -9.37 3.62 8.50
CA LEU A 2 -10.40 3.94 7.51
C LEU A 2 -10.35 2.90 6.39
N VAL A 3 -11.45 2.18 6.19
CA VAL A 3 -11.56 1.15 5.16
C VAL A 3 -12.50 1.64 4.06
N TYR A 4 -11.97 1.80 2.86
CA TYR A 4 -12.72 2.20 1.67
C TYR A 4 -12.92 1.00 0.74
N GLY A 5 -14.14 0.79 0.31
CA GLY A 5 -14.53 -0.30 -0.57
C GLY A 5 -15.97 -0.74 -0.29
N ASP A 6 -16.52 -1.49 -1.24
CA ASP A 6 -17.91 -1.96 -1.19
C ASP A 6 -18.00 -3.41 -1.69
N GLY A 7 -17.18 -4.26 -1.09
CA GLY A 7 -17.16 -5.70 -1.37
C GLY A 7 -18.25 -6.46 -0.62
N ASN A 8 -18.47 -7.70 -1.03
CA ASN A 8 -19.49 -8.61 -0.46
C ASN A 8 -19.32 -8.89 1.05
N GLN A 9 -18.13 -8.65 1.61
CA GLN A 9 -17.86 -8.85 3.04
C GLN A 9 -18.17 -7.61 3.90
N ARG A 10 -18.57 -6.49 3.30
CA ARG A 10 -18.74 -5.22 4.01
C ARG A 10 -19.71 -5.33 5.18
N GLN A 11 -20.90 -5.88 4.95
CA GLN A 11 -21.92 -5.97 5.99
C GLN A 11 -21.47 -6.85 7.18
N MET A 12 -20.79 -7.98 6.87
CA MET A 12 -20.24 -8.85 7.90
C MET A 12 -19.19 -8.13 8.74
N LEU A 13 -18.28 -7.39 8.11
CA LEU A 13 -17.25 -6.62 8.81
C LEU A 13 -17.84 -5.47 9.64
N GLU A 14 -18.84 -4.77 9.14
CA GLU A 14 -19.56 -3.74 9.90
C GLU A 14 -20.25 -4.30 11.14
N GLN A 15 -20.82 -5.52 11.04
CA GLN A 15 -21.43 -6.20 12.18
C GLN A 15 -20.35 -6.63 13.19
N GLN A 16 -19.26 -7.22 12.73
CA GLN A 16 -18.14 -7.61 13.60
C GLN A 16 -17.56 -6.41 14.37
N ILE A 17 -17.36 -5.27 13.72
CA ILE A 17 -16.90 -4.03 14.35
C ILE A 17 -17.81 -3.62 15.51
N LYS A 18 -19.14 -3.78 15.35
CA LYS A 18 -20.12 -3.48 16.40
C LYS A 18 -20.05 -4.47 17.54
N ASP A 19 -20.03 -5.77 17.21
CA ASP A 19 -20.06 -6.86 18.18
C ASP A 19 -18.81 -6.86 19.08
N GLU A 20 -17.65 -6.49 18.49
CA GLU A 20 -16.39 -6.35 19.21
C GLU A 20 -16.19 -4.95 19.85
N GLY A 21 -17.13 -4.02 19.68
CA GLY A 21 -17.06 -2.68 20.24
C GLY A 21 -15.88 -1.82 19.73
N LEU A 22 -15.43 -2.06 18.50
CA LEU A 22 -14.27 -1.36 17.92
C LEU A 22 -14.64 0.09 17.53
N THR A 23 -14.10 1.06 18.25
CA THR A 23 -14.36 2.50 18.02
C THR A 23 -13.37 3.15 17.04
N ASN A 24 -12.23 2.51 16.80
CA ASN A 24 -11.13 3.02 15.99
C ASN A 24 -11.12 2.51 14.53
N VAL A 25 -12.11 1.73 14.11
CA VAL A 25 -12.28 1.22 12.74
C VAL A 25 -13.56 1.81 12.14
N LYS A 26 -13.46 2.35 10.92
CA LYS A 26 -14.59 2.95 10.22
C LYS A 26 -14.67 2.45 8.77
N MET A 27 -15.75 1.76 8.44
CA MET A 27 -16.06 1.38 7.05
C MET A 27 -16.66 2.60 6.33
N LYS A 28 -16.01 3.05 5.26
CA LYS A 28 -16.40 4.24 4.50
C LYS A 28 -17.17 3.94 3.22
N GLY A 29 -17.20 2.66 2.82
CA GLY A 29 -17.88 2.22 1.61
C GLY A 29 -17.18 2.67 0.32
N TYR A 30 -17.95 2.66 -0.77
CA TYR A 30 -17.45 3.08 -2.07
C TYR A 30 -17.09 4.56 -2.10
N ILE A 31 -16.02 4.88 -2.80
CA ILE A 31 -15.63 6.25 -3.11
C ILE A 31 -15.26 6.37 -4.59
N ASN A 32 -15.60 7.49 -5.20
CA ASN A 32 -15.21 7.77 -6.57
C ASN A 32 -13.68 7.93 -6.67
N LYS A 33 -13.10 7.29 -7.71
CA LYS A 33 -11.65 7.24 -7.93
C LYS A 33 -10.97 8.61 -7.91
N LYS A 34 -11.64 9.67 -8.35
CA LYS A 34 -11.11 11.05 -8.34
C LYS A 34 -10.72 11.56 -6.96
N TYR A 35 -11.28 10.98 -5.88
CA TYR A 35 -10.99 11.39 -4.51
C TYR A 35 -9.87 10.57 -3.85
N ILE A 36 -9.43 9.47 -4.48
CA ILE A 36 -8.40 8.59 -3.92
C ILE A 36 -7.11 9.36 -3.61
N PRO A 37 -6.55 10.20 -4.51
CA PRO A 37 -5.32 10.94 -4.19
C PRO A 37 -5.46 11.82 -2.94
N TYR A 38 -6.60 12.49 -2.80
CA TYR A 38 -6.87 13.31 -1.62
C TYR A 38 -6.92 12.47 -0.33
N ILE A 39 -7.61 11.33 -0.35
CA ILE A 39 -7.71 10.45 0.82
C ILE A 39 -6.33 9.92 1.21
N LEU A 40 -5.57 9.42 0.26
CA LEU A 40 -4.24 8.89 0.50
C LEU A 40 -3.29 9.96 1.05
N SER A 41 -3.41 11.22 0.60
CA SER A 41 -2.61 12.33 1.13
C SER A 41 -2.89 12.63 2.61
N LYS A 42 -4.07 12.26 3.13
CA LYS A 42 -4.47 12.44 4.53
C LYS A 42 -4.14 11.23 5.42
N ALA A 43 -3.73 10.12 4.82
CA ALA A 43 -3.29 8.96 5.58
C ALA A 43 -1.93 9.21 6.24
N ASN A 44 -1.66 8.52 7.34
CA ASN A 44 -0.32 8.45 7.93
C ASN A 44 0.45 7.22 7.42
N VAL A 45 -0.26 6.16 7.07
CA VAL A 45 0.28 4.93 6.48
C VAL A 45 -0.79 4.30 5.60
N ASN A 46 -0.39 3.74 4.47
CA ASN A 46 -1.27 3.00 3.58
C ASN A 46 -1.00 1.50 3.73
N ILE A 47 -2.06 0.71 3.92
CA ILE A 47 -1.96 -0.74 4.12
C ILE A 47 -2.39 -1.47 2.85
N LEU A 48 -1.44 -2.17 2.24
CA LEU A 48 -1.64 -3.06 1.11
C LEU A 48 -1.95 -4.46 1.65
N ASN A 49 -3.24 -4.75 1.82
CA ASN A 49 -3.70 -5.98 2.45
C ASN A 49 -3.98 -7.07 1.40
N TYR A 50 -3.21 -8.15 1.45
CA TYR A 50 -3.37 -9.34 0.65
C TYR A 50 -3.28 -10.62 1.50
N SER A 51 -3.87 -11.71 1.01
CA SER A 51 -3.68 -13.03 1.60
C SER A 51 -2.40 -13.68 1.09
N GLN A 52 -1.60 -14.27 1.98
CA GLN A 52 -0.38 -15.02 1.64
C GLN A 52 -0.66 -16.19 0.69
N THR A 53 -1.86 -16.78 0.77
CA THR A 53 -2.23 -17.96 -0.01
C THR A 53 -2.87 -17.65 -1.36
N GLN A 54 -3.19 -16.37 -1.62
CA GLN A 54 -3.97 -16.00 -2.80
C GLN A 54 -3.19 -16.05 -4.12
N TYR A 55 -1.87 -15.72 -4.07
CA TYR A 55 -1.00 -15.62 -5.24
C TYR A 55 0.41 -16.14 -4.93
N ASN A 56 1.17 -16.41 -5.99
CA ASN A 56 2.60 -16.65 -5.86
C ASN A 56 3.35 -15.31 -5.75
N TRP A 57 3.65 -14.90 -4.53
CA TRP A 57 4.32 -13.64 -4.23
C TRP A 57 5.83 -13.62 -4.56
N ALA A 58 6.42 -14.77 -4.93
CA ALA A 58 7.83 -14.85 -5.28
C ALA A 58 8.22 -13.96 -6.48
N ARG A 59 7.25 -13.61 -7.33
CA ARG A 59 7.43 -12.73 -8.50
C ARG A 59 7.10 -11.26 -8.25
N GLY A 60 6.81 -10.89 -7.00
CA GLY A 60 6.44 -9.52 -6.65
C GLY A 60 4.99 -9.17 -6.95
N ASN A 61 4.68 -7.90 -6.85
CA ASN A 61 3.35 -7.34 -7.09
C ASN A 61 3.47 -5.99 -7.81
N SER A 62 2.65 -5.81 -8.82
CA SER A 62 2.55 -4.58 -9.62
C SER A 62 1.13 -4.00 -9.60
N SER A 63 0.40 -4.14 -8.48
CA SER A 63 -0.95 -3.61 -8.41
C SER A 63 -0.97 -2.08 -8.42
N ASN A 64 -1.96 -1.50 -9.08
CA ASN A 64 -2.15 -0.04 -9.12
C ASN A 64 -2.21 0.59 -7.72
N LYS A 65 -2.78 -0.11 -6.74
CA LYS A 65 -2.84 0.37 -5.36
C LYS A 65 -1.47 0.66 -4.77
N LEU A 66 -0.46 -0.20 -5.05
CA LEU A 66 0.89 0.01 -4.56
C LEU A 66 1.45 1.34 -5.07
N PHE A 67 1.34 1.60 -6.37
CA PHE A 67 1.86 2.83 -6.98
C PHE A 67 1.09 4.08 -6.52
N GLU A 68 -0.24 3.97 -6.37
CA GLU A 68 -1.06 5.07 -5.82
C GLU A 68 -0.66 5.37 -4.36
N TYR A 69 -0.37 4.34 -3.55
CA TYR A 69 0.10 4.51 -2.17
C TYR A 69 1.47 5.16 -2.12
N MET A 70 2.42 4.69 -2.91
CA MET A 70 3.74 5.30 -3.04
C MET A 70 3.65 6.76 -3.51
N ALA A 71 2.84 7.04 -4.54
CA ALA A 71 2.63 8.39 -5.06
C ALA A 71 2.05 9.37 -4.03
N SER A 72 1.37 8.88 -2.99
CA SER A 72 0.88 9.72 -1.90
C SER A 72 1.97 10.27 -0.99
N GLY A 73 3.21 9.76 -1.10
CA GLY A 73 4.33 10.14 -0.24
C GLY A 73 4.15 9.68 1.21
N LYS A 74 3.45 8.57 1.43
CA LYS A 74 3.23 7.98 2.75
C LYS A 74 3.86 6.60 2.82
N PRO A 75 4.36 6.18 4.01
CA PRO A 75 4.83 4.81 4.21
C PRO A 75 3.78 3.78 3.80
N VAL A 76 4.23 2.67 3.21
CA VAL A 76 3.37 1.55 2.83
C VAL A 76 3.66 0.35 3.73
N ILE A 77 2.62 -0.31 4.23
CA ILE A 77 2.74 -1.63 4.86
C ILE A 77 2.10 -2.65 3.92
N SER A 78 2.85 -3.68 3.52
CA SER A 78 2.30 -4.85 2.83
C SER A 78 2.13 -5.99 3.82
N THR A 79 0.94 -6.62 3.83
CA THR A 79 0.67 -7.80 4.67
C THR A 79 1.29 -9.08 4.11
N VAL A 80 1.93 -9.01 2.96
CA VAL A 80 2.64 -10.14 2.33
C VAL A 80 4.07 -9.73 2.00
N LYS A 81 5.00 -10.66 2.17
CA LYS A 81 6.37 -10.51 1.71
C LYS A 81 6.48 -10.95 0.26
N MET A 82 7.17 -10.15 -0.54
CA MET A 82 7.33 -10.38 -1.97
C MET A 82 8.76 -10.77 -2.30
N GLY A 83 8.94 -11.71 -3.24
CA GLY A 83 10.28 -12.10 -3.69
C GLY A 83 10.99 -11.00 -4.47
N TYR A 84 10.25 -10.15 -5.19
CA TYR A 84 10.74 -8.91 -5.80
C TYR A 84 9.94 -7.75 -5.22
N SER A 85 10.45 -7.20 -4.12
CA SER A 85 9.77 -6.15 -3.39
C SER A 85 10.10 -4.77 -3.94
N ILE A 86 9.08 -4.07 -4.43
CA ILE A 86 9.16 -2.64 -4.76
C ILE A 86 9.28 -1.81 -3.47
N ILE A 87 8.65 -2.24 -2.39
CA ILE A 87 8.70 -1.55 -1.09
C ILE A 87 10.13 -1.56 -0.55
N ASP A 88 10.81 -2.71 -0.57
CA ASP A 88 12.20 -2.83 -0.14
C ASP A 88 13.14 -2.09 -1.09
N LYS A 89 12.96 -2.25 -2.41
CA LYS A 89 13.79 -1.60 -3.43
C LYS A 89 13.91 -0.09 -3.21
N TYR A 90 12.80 0.56 -2.87
CA TYR A 90 12.77 2.01 -2.65
C TYR A 90 12.84 2.39 -1.17
N ASN A 91 12.95 1.43 -0.26
CA ASN A 91 12.90 1.69 1.19
C ASN A 91 11.74 2.61 1.57
N CYS A 92 10.52 2.25 1.12
CA CYS A 92 9.34 3.09 1.22
C CYS A 92 8.26 2.55 2.16
N GLY A 93 8.60 1.55 2.98
CA GLY A 93 7.65 0.96 3.90
C GLY A 93 8.13 -0.32 4.56
N LEU A 94 7.20 -1.20 4.91
CA LEU A 94 7.46 -2.48 5.57
C LEU A 94 6.67 -3.60 4.89
N GLU A 95 7.26 -4.77 4.79
CA GLU A 95 6.58 -6.01 4.41
C GLU A 95 6.54 -6.97 5.59
N LEU A 96 5.40 -7.61 5.81
CA LEU A 96 5.23 -8.56 6.90
C LEU A 96 5.73 -9.95 6.47
N GLU A 97 6.52 -10.58 7.33
CA GLU A 97 6.92 -11.99 7.15
C GLU A 97 5.72 -12.94 7.30
N LYS A 98 4.82 -12.61 8.21
CA LYS A 98 3.57 -13.34 8.45
C LYS A 98 2.41 -12.36 8.45
N SER A 99 1.32 -12.72 7.77
CA SER A 99 0.09 -11.91 7.73
C SER A 99 -0.75 -12.08 8.99
N THR A 100 -0.16 -11.91 10.18
CA THR A 100 -0.91 -11.98 11.44
C THR A 100 -1.36 -10.59 11.88
N PRO A 101 -2.46 -10.49 12.64
CA PRO A 101 -2.88 -9.22 13.24
C PRO A 101 -1.80 -8.60 14.12
N GLU A 102 -1.04 -9.42 14.86
CA GLU A 102 0.04 -9.00 15.76
C GLU A 102 1.22 -8.40 14.99
N ASP A 103 1.61 -9.02 13.86
CA ASP A 103 2.67 -8.50 13.00
C ASP A 103 2.25 -7.17 12.35
N LEU A 104 1.00 -7.06 11.93
CA LEU A 104 0.46 -5.80 11.40
C LEU A 104 0.44 -4.71 12.46
N ALA A 105 -0.02 -5.01 13.67
CA ALA A 105 -0.02 -4.06 14.78
C ALA A 105 1.40 -3.59 15.10
N THR A 106 2.37 -4.52 15.13
CA THR A 106 3.79 -4.22 15.36
C THR A 106 4.35 -3.29 14.28
N ALA A 107 4.06 -3.56 13.00
CA ALA A 107 4.51 -2.72 11.89
C ALA A 107 3.92 -1.31 11.96
N ILE A 108 2.63 -1.18 12.31
CA ILE A 108 1.96 0.11 12.48
C ILE A 108 2.61 0.90 13.63
N LEU A 109 2.86 0.24 14.77
CA LEU A 109 3.51 0.86 15.93
C LEU A 109 4.95 1.27 15.60
N LYS A 110 5.68 0.48 14.81
CA LYS A 110 7.02 0.84 14.33
C LYS A 110 6.99 2.14 13.55
N ILE A 111 6.07 2.29 12.58
CA ILE A 111 5.93 3.55 11.81
C ILE A 111 5.49 4.71 12.72
N LYS A 112 4.54 4.47 13.63
CA LYS A 112 4.05 5.49 14.56
C LYS A 112 5.16 6.05 15.46
N ASN A 113 6.11 5.22 15.85
CA ASN A 113 7.19 5.58 16.79
C ASN A 113 8.48 6.03 16.07
N MET A 114 8.48 6.14 14.76
CA MET A 114 9.61 6.71 14.02
C MET A 114 9.80 8.19 14.37
N SER A 115 11.03 8.66 14.28
CA SER A 115 11.31 10.08 14.26
C SER A 115 10.64 10.75 13.06
N VAL A 116 10.39 12.06 13.15
CA VAL A 116 9.82 12.83 12.05
C VAL A 116 10.71 12.74 10.80
N GLU A 117 12.03 12.72 11.00
CA GLU A 117 13.01 12.62 9.93
C GLU A 117 12.93 11.26 9.20
N GLU A 118 12.94 10.14 9.94
CA GLU A 118 12.79 8.79 9.38
C GLU A 118 11.48 8.65 8.62
N TYR A 119 10.37 9.09 9.22
CA TYR A 119 9.07 9.04 8.60
C TYR A 119 9.02 9.82 7.28
N ASN A 120 9.55 11.05 7.26
CA ASN A 120 9.60 11.88 6.06
C ASN A 120 10.51 11.28 4.99
N THR A 121 11.64 10.68 5.37
CA THR A 121 12.55 10.00 4.45
C THR A 121 11.84 8.84 3.74
N ILE A 122 11.14 7.98 4.47
CA ILE A 122 10.36 6.86 3.90
C ILE A 122 9.28 7.39 2.95
N GLY A 123 8.56 8.45 3.35
CA GLY A 123 7.55 9.08 2.51
C GLY A 123 8.12 9.66 1.22
N GLN A 124 9.28 10.33 1.29
CA GLN A 124 9.96 10.87 0.11
C GLN A 124 10.45 9.73 -0.82
N ASN A 125 10.99 8.67 -0.25
CA ASN A 125 11.39 7.47 -0.98
C ASN A 125 10.20 6.83 -1.72
N ALA A 126 9.05 6.75 -1.07
CA ALA A 126 7.82 6.29 -1.70
C ALA A 126 7.45 7.15 -2.90
N ARG A 127 7.45 8.46 -2.72
CA ARG A 127 7.12 9.42 -3.79
C ARG A 127 8.08 9.31 -4.97
N ASN A 128 9.38 9.32 -4.71
CA ASN A 128 10.41 9.20 -5.74
C ASN A 128 10.31 7.85 -6.48
N GLY A 129 10.11 6.75 -5.73
CA GLY A 129 9.92 5.44 -6.33
C GLY A 129 8.69 5.33 -7.22
N ALA A 130 7.62 6.06 -6.91
CA ALA A 130 6.42 6.07 -7.74
C ALA A 130 6.64 6.71 -9.11
N GLU A 131 7.55 7.68 -9.22
CA GLU A 131 7.87 8.36 -10.48
C GLU A 131 8.44 7.40 -11.53
N ASP A 132 9.20 6.38 -11.13
CA ASP A 132 9.72 5.36 -12.04
C ASP A 132 8.64 4.53 -12.73
N PHE A 133 7.42 4.55 -12.18
CA PHE A 133 6.24 3.84 -12.70
C PHE A 133 5.22 4.77 -13.37
N ASP A 134 5.59 6.03 -13.62
CA ASP A 134 4.76 6.93 -14.43
C ASP A 134 4.60 6.37 -15.85
N PHE A 135 3.38 6.42 -16.39
CA PHE A 135 3.09 5.85 -17.71
C PHE A 135 3.92 6.46 -18.83
N ASN A 136 4.28 7.75 -18.76
CA ASN A 136 5.14 8.37 -19.78
C ASN A 136 6.55 7.76 -19.73
N ILE A 137 7.09 7.51 -18.52
CA ILE A 137 8.40 6.88 -18.35
C ILE A 137 8.36 5.42 -18.83
N LEU A 138 7.34 4.67 -18.43
CA LEU A 138 7.18 3.27 -18.83
C LEU A 138 6.97 3.13 -20.32
N THR A 139 6.18 4.01 -20.94
CA THR A 139 5.95 4.02 -22.38
C THR A 139 7.25 4.30 -23.15
N LYS A 140 8.06 5.27 -22.68
CA LYS A 140 9.37 5.54 -23.29
C LYS A 140 10.29 4.32 -23.20
N LYS A 141 10.40 3.70 -22.04
CA LYS A 141 11.20 2.46 -21.86
C LYS A 141 10.74 1.35 -22.80
N LEU A 142 9.42 1.20 -23.01
CA LEU A 142 8.88 0.21 -23.94
C LEU A 142 9.26 0.52 -25.40
N ILE A 143 9.18 1.79 -25.81
CA ILE A 143 9.58 2.23 -27.16
C ILE A 143 11.08 1.94 -27.37
N ASP A 144 11.92 2.33 -26.40
CA ASP A 144 13.37 2.09 -26.48
C ASP A 144 13.70 0.58 -26.67
N VAL A 145 12.95 -0.32 -25.98
CA VAL A 145 13.11 -1.76 -26.16
C VAL A 145 12.69 -2.21 -27.55
N ILE A 146 11.53 -1.72 -28.06
CA ILE A 146 11.05 -2.08 -29.41
C ILE A 146 12.04 -1.64 -30.48
N GLU A 147 12.57 -0.43 -30.37
CA GLU A 147 13.54 0.12 -31.32
C GLU A 147 14.91 -0.60 -31.26
N SER A 148 15.27 -1.17 -30.11
CA SER A 148 16.54 -1.89 -29.94
C SER A 148 16.56 -3.29 -30.57
N VAL A 149 15.40 -3.86 -30.93
CA VAL A 149 15.27 -5.22 -31.49
C VAL A 149 14.78 -5.21 -32.94
N GLY A 150 14.53 -4.04 -33.54
CA GLY A 150 14.18 -3.84 -34.97
C GLY A 150 15.38 -3.41 -35.74
#